data_b678bd2cd488819af4beb2ffe6f9b2d7
#
_entry.id   b678bd2cd488819af4beb2ffe6f9b2d7
#
_cell.length_a   1.000
_cell.length_b   1.000
_cell.length_c   1.000
_cell.angle_alpha   90.00
_cell.angle_beta   90.00
_cell.angle_gamma   90.00
#
_symmetry.space_group_name_H-M   'P 1'
#
loop_
_entity.id
_entity.type
_entity.pdbx_description
1 polymer ?
#
loop_
_entity_poly.entity_id
_entity_poly.type
_entity_poly.pdbx_seq_one_letter_code
_entity_poly.pdbx_strand_id
1 'polypeptide(L)'
;MKRVFAAVFASALFLTGCSSSGGATNMGASDFIAKIGESGGVIVDVRTPEEFAAGHLQGAVNLDVSAATFDSQIAALDKNVAYAVYCRSGNRSTIAVGKMSDAGFTNLFNFNQGGFAELAAAGAPTA
;
A
#
# COMPACT_ATOMS: atom_id res chain seq x y z
N MET A 1 5.54 -52.51 -26.79
CA MET A 1 5.55 -52.01 -26.34
C MET A 1 5.41 -51.06 -25.72
N LYS A 2 5.28 -50.62 -25.42
CA LYS A 2 5.19 -49.80 -24.92
C LYS A 2 5.21 -48.89 -24.23
N ARG A 3 5.06 -48.32 -23.86
CA ARG A 3 5.15 -47.53 -23.23
C ARG A 3 4.76 -46.55 -22.63
N VAL A 4 4.71 -46.06 -22.13
CA VAL A 4 4.41 -45.24 -21.55
C VAL A 4 4.46 -44.32 -20.99
N PHE A 5 4.24 -43.74 -20.66
CA PHE A 5 4.40 -42.86 -20.18
C PHE A 5 4.00 -42.00 -19.41
N ALA A 6 4.04 -41.52 -18.93
CA ALA A 6 3.86 -40.86 -18.27
C ALA A 6 3.79 -39.78 -17.89
N ALA A 7 3.70 -39.25 -17.64
CA ALA A 7 3.66 -38.15 -17.46
C ALA A 7 3.38 -37.40 -16.39
N VAL A 8 3.48 -37.02 -16.09
CA VAL A 8 3.35 -36.39 -15.26
C VAL A 8 3.18 -35.32 -14.80
N PHE A 9 2.97 -34.81 -14.63
CA PHE A 9 2.85 -33.92 -14.24
C PHE A 9 2.83 -32.99 -13.42
N ALA A 10 2.99 -32.55 -13.08
CA ALA A 10 3.22 -31.75 -12.54
C ALA A 10 2.57 -30.93 -11.86
N SER A 11 2.46 -30.53 -11.57
CA SER A 11 1.91 -29.85 -11.04
C SER A 11 2.07 -28.80 -10.36
N ALA A 12 2.21 -28.27 -10.31
CA ALA A 12 2.41 -27.35 -9.84
C ALA A 12 1.94 -26.54 -8.99
N LEU A 13 1.96 -26.25 -8.69
CA LEU A 13 1.66 -25.60 -7.99
C LEU A 13 1.67 -24.59 -7.43
N PHE A 14 1.60 -24.12 -7.16
CA PHE A 14 1.70 -23.25 -6.71
C PHE A 14 1.25 -22.43 -6.01
N LEU A 15 1.30 -22.20 -5.61
CA LEU A 15 1.01 -21.53 -4.98
C LEU A 15 0.96 -20.68 -4.44
N THR A 16 1.05 -20.46 -4.16
CA THR A 16 1.07 -19.79 -3.72
C THR A 16 0.72 -19.01 -3.10
N GLY A 17 0.64 -18.68 -2.71
CA GLY A 17 0.33 -18.04 -2.15
C GLY A 17 0.18 -17.29 -1.62
N CYS A 18 0.18 -17.12 -1.28
CA CYS A 18 0.09 -16.56 -0.75
C CYS A 18 -0.17 -15.72 -0.14
N SER A 19 -0.10 -15.34 0.01
CA SER A 19 -0.19 -14.63 0.48
C SER A 19 -0.83 -13.87 1.03
N SER A 20 -0.97 -13.89 1.17
CA SER A 20 -1.61 -13.39 1.82
C SER A 20 -1.69 -12.20 2.24
N SER A 21 -1.62 -11.90 2.79
CA SER A 21 -1.62 -10.82 3.31
C SER A 21 -1.73 -9.82 2.49
N GLY A 22 -2.24 -10.05 1.71
CA GLY A 22 -2.47 -8.96 1.10
C GLY A 22 -1.59 -8.50 0.17
N GLY A 23 -1.88 -7.77 -0.72
CA GLY A 23 -1.06 -7.33 -1.77
C GLY A 23 -0.19 -6.11 -1.49
N ALA A 24 -0.01 -5.72 -0.26
CA ALA A 24 0.79 -4.54 0.04
C ALA A 24 2.27 -4.87 0.09
N THR A 25 3.09 -4.04 -0.51
CA THR A 25 4.54 -4.12 -0.41
C THR A 25 5.02 -3.13 0.64
N ASN A 26 5.65 -3.64 1.68
CA ASN A 26 6.26 -2.79 2.71
C ASN A 26 7.64 -2.32 2.24
N MET A 27 7.98 -1.09 2.54
CA MET A 27 9.25 -0.54 2.09
C MET A 27 9.79 0.51 3.04
N GLY A 28 11.08 0.75 2.96
CA GLY A 28 11.74 1.81 3.73
C GLY A 28 11.57 3.17 3.07
N ALA A 29 12.15 4.19 3.70
CA ALA A 29 11.96 5.57 3.29
C ALA A 29 12.47 5.83 1.87
N SER A 30 13.68 5.36 1.57
CA SER A 30 14.28 5.65 0.27
C SER A 30 13.47 5.04 -0.88
N ASP A 31 13.01 3.80 -0.72
CA ASP A 31 12.18 3.15 -1.73
C ASP A 31 10.80 3.79 -1.83
N PHE A 32 10.23 4.19 -0.70
CA PHE A 32 8.93 4.85 -0.71
C PHE A 32 9.01 6.20 -1.41
N ILE A 33 10.08 6.98 -1.15
CA ILE A 33 10.27 8.27 -1.80
C ILE A 33 10.43 8.08 -3.31
N ALA A 34 11.16 7.06 -3.73
CA ALA A 34 11.29 6.76 -5.15
C ALA A 34 9.93 6.37 -5.75
N LYS A 35 9.15 5.61 -5.01
CA LYS A 35 7.83 5.17 -5.47
C LYS A 35 6.87 6.34 -5.66
N ILE A 36 6.83 7.28 -4.70
CA ILE A 36 5.92 8.42 -4.80
C ILE A 36 6.36 9.41 -5.90
N GLY A 37 7.61 9.32 -6.33
CA GLY A 37 8.09 10.13 -7.44
C GLY A 37 7.67 9.61 -8.81
N GLU A 38 7.14 8.40 -8.88
CA GLU A 38 6.66 7.83 -10.14
C GLU A 38 5.31 8.44 -10.51
N SER A 39 5.07 8.59 -11.80
CA SER A 39 3.80 9.12 -12.26
C SER A 39 2.70 8.05 -12.20
N GLY A 40 1.47 8.49 -12.09
CA GLY A 40 0.29 7.62 -12.19
C GLY A 40 -0.18 7.01 -10.89
N GLY A 41 0.56 7.19 -9.79
CA GLY A 41 0.15 6.70 -8.49
C GLY A 41 -0.47 7.78 -7.63
N VAL A 42 -1.03 7.36 -6.52
CA VAL A 42 -1.68 8.24 -5.54
C VAL A 42 -0.99 8.08 -4.20
N ILE A 43 -0.65 9.19 -3.57
CA ILE A 43 -0.09 9.20 -2.22
C ILE A 43 -1.24 9.35 -1.25
N VAL A 44 -1.34 8.45 -0.27
CA VAL A 44 -2.44 8.46 0.69
C VAL A 44 -1.89 8.65 2.10
N ASP A 45 -2.35 9.70 2.76
CA ASP A 45 -2.07 9.97 4.16
C ASP A 45 -3.27 9.49 4.96
N VAL A 46 -3.07 8.46 5.79
CA VAL A 46 -4.19 7.86 6.53
C VAL A 46 -4.27 8.35 7.98
N ARG A 47 -3.63 9.49 8.26
CA ARG A 47 -3.70 10.15 9.55
C ARG A 47 -5.00 10.94 9.66
N THR A 48 -5.20 11.57 10.82
CA THR A 48 -6.37 12.42 11.02
C THR A 48 -6.28 13.68 10.16
N PRO A 49 -7.42 14.34 9.90
CA PRO A 49 -7.40 15.61 9.17
C PRO A 49 -6.54 16.68 9.85
N GLU A 50 -6.49 16.71 11.18
CA GLU A 50 -5.68 17.67 11.92
C GLU A 50 -4.18 17.43 11.68
N GLU A 51 -3.76 16.18 11.72
CA GLU A 51 -2.37 15.84 11.42
C GLU A 51 -2.01 16.24 9.99
N PHE A 52 -2.90 15.91 9.05
CA PHE A 52 -2.70 16.23 7.64
C PHE A 52 -2.57 17.74 7.43
N ALA A 53 -3.45 18.52 8.07
CA ALA A 53 -3.44 19.98 7.94
C ALA A 53 -2.16 20.60 8.49
N ALA A 54 -1.57 19.98 9.51
CA ALA A 54 -0.33 20.50 10.12
C ALA A 54 0.89 20.25 9.23
N GLY A 55 0.77 19.38 8.25
CA GLY A 55 1.84 19.07 7.29
C GLY A 55 1.64 17.67 6.72
N HIS A 56 1.89 17.51 5.43
CA HIS A 56 1.73 16.23 4.76
C HIS A 56 2.67 16.17 3.56
N LEU A 57 2.81 15.00 2.96
CA LEU A 57 3.59 14.88 1.74
C LEU A 57 2.87 15.60 0.61
N GLN A 58 3.65 16.29 -0.20
CA GLN A 58 3.11 17.06 -1.33
C GLN A 58 2.33 16.13 -2.25
N GLY A 59 1.09 16.51 -2.56
CA GLY A 59 0.24 15.73 -3.45
C GLY A 59 -0.55 14.63 -2.78
N ALA A 60 -0.37 14.41 -1.48
CA ALA A 60 -1.09 13.37 -0.76
C ALA A 60 -2.56 13.72 -0.60
N VAL A 61 -3.40 12.68 -0.66
CA VAL A 61 -4.81 12.82 -0.28
C VAL A 61 -4.97 12.26 1.13
N ASN A 62 -5.87 12.84 1.90
CA ASN A 62 -6.11 12.41 3.27
C ASN A 62 -7.32 11.49 3.35
N LEU A 63 -7.09 10.28 3.80
CA LEU A 63 -8.15 9.30 4.07
C LEU A 63 -7.90 8.74 5.47
N ASP A 64 -8.59 9.29 6.46
CA ASP A 64 -8.39 8.92 7.87
C ASP A 64 -8.85 7.49 8.11
N VAL A 65 -7.91 6.58 8.38
CA VAL A 65 -8.23 5.16 8.58
C VAL A 65 -9.06 4.94 9.83
N SER A 66 -9.03 5.89 10.77
CA SER A 66 -9.82 5.82 12.01
C SER A 66 -11.25 6.29 11.81
N ALA A 67 -11.55 6.92 10.69
CA ALA A 67 -12.89 7.46 10.45
C ALA A 67 -13.85 6.34 10.06
N ALA A 68 -15.10 6.46 10.50
CA ALA A 68 -16.15 5.50 10.15
C ALA A 68 -16.41 5.47 8.65
N THR A 69 -16.02 6.52 7.92
CA THR A 69 -16.22 6.61 6.47
C THR A 69 -15.08 6.03 5.66
N PHE A 70 -14.01 5.54 6.30
CA PHE A 70 -12.84 5.07 5.57
C PHE A 70 -13.20 3.99 4.54
N ASP A 71 -13.97 2.99 4.96
CA ASP A 71 -14.33 1.88 4.08
C ASP A 71 -15.11 2.35 2.85
N SER A 72 -16.05 3.28 3.05
CA SER A 72 -16.82 3.81 1.92
C SER A 72 -15.96 4.71 1.02
N GLN A 73 -15.01 5.43 1.61
CA GLN A 73 -14.10 6.26 0.82
C GLN A 73 -13.21 5.42 -0.08
N ILE A 74 -12.63 4.33 0.45
CA ILE A 74 -11.79 3.49 -0.40
C ILE A 74 -12.60 2.73 -1.44
N ALA A 75 -13.86 2.41 -1.15
CA ALA A 75 -14.73 1.74 -2.12
C ALA A 75 -14.94 2.59 -3.39
N ALA A 76 -14.81 3.90 -3.28
CA ALA A 76 -14.98 4.81 -4.41
C ALA A 76 -13.71 5.02 -5.23
N LEU A 77 -12.57 4.48 -4.79
CA LEU A 77 -11.30 4.68 -5.47
C LEU A 77 -11.11 3.69 -6.61
N ASP A 78 -10.32 4.10 -7.60
CA ASP A 78 -9.93 3.22 -8.70
C ASP A 78 -8.93 2.19 -8.18
N LYS A 79 -9.26 0.91 -8.27
CA LYS A 79 -8.42 -0.17 -7.75
C LYS A 79 -7.26 -0.53 -8.66
N ASN A 80 -7.21 0.06 -9.85
CA ASN A 80 -6.21 -0.28 -10.87
C ASN A 80 -4.98 0.62 -10.84
N VAL A 81 -4.98 1.66 -10.00
CA VAL A 81 -3.80 2.53 -9.87
C VAL A 81 -3.01 2.13 -8.63
N ALA A 82 -1.78 2.61 -8.54
CA ALA A 82 -0.91 2.35 -7.41
C ALA A 82 -1.20 3.35 -6.29
N TYR A 83 -1.20 2.85 -5.06
CA TYR A 83 -1.39 3.69 -3.87
C TYR A 83 -0.20 3.51 -2.93
N ALA A 84 0.44 4.63 -2.61
CA ALA A 84 1.54 4.66 -1.66
C ALA A 84 1.01 5.28 -0.37
N VAL A 85 1.00 4.50 0.69
CA VAL A 85 0.26 4.80 1.93
C VAL A 85 1.23 5.02 3.08
N TYR A 86 1.04 6.10 3.82
CA TYR A 86 1.85 6.38 5.00
C TYR A 86 0.98 6.93 6.11
N CYS A 87 1.52 6.90 7.33
CA CYS A 87 0.86 7.51 8.48
C CYS A 87 1.91 8.19 9.35
N ARG A 88 1.78 8.12 10.66
CA ARG A 88 2.74 8.75 11.58
C ARG A 88 3.83 7.78 12.03
N SER A 89 3.51 6.51 12.22
CA SER A 89 4.42 5.53 12.83
C SER A 89 4.47 4.19 12.10
N GLY A 90 3.70 4.03 11.04
CA GLY A 90 3.62 2.76 10.31
C GLY A 90 2.47 1.86 10.75
N ASN A 91 1.86 2.12 11.90
CA ASN A 91 0.79 1.26 12.42
C ASN A 91 -0.52 1.45 11.68
N ARG A 92 -0.96 2.70 11.54
CA ARG A 92 -2.23 3.00 10.86
C ARG A 92 -2.16 2.69 9.38
N SER A 93 -1.00 2.94 8.75
CA SER A 93 -0.84 2.62 7.33
C SER A 93 -0.91 1.12 7.08
N THR A 94 -0.36 0.31 7.99
CA THR A 94 -0.46 -1.15 7.88
C THR A 94 -1.91 -1.61 7.98
N ILE A 95 -2.69 -1.02 8.87
CA ILE A 95 -4.12 -1.31 8.97
C ILE A 95 -4.83 -0.88 7.67
N ALA A 96 -4.51 0.31 7.18
CA ALA A 96 -5.15 0.85 5.99
C ALA A 96 -4.91 -0.02 4.76
N VAL A 97 -3.66 -0.43 4.52
CA VAL A 97 -3.38 -1.28 3.34
C VAL A 97 -4.01 -2.66 3.50
N GLY A 98 -4.16 -3.16 4.73
CA GLY A 98 -4.89 -4.40 4.97
C GLY A 98 -6.35 -4.27 4.55
N LYS A 99 -7.01 -3.18 4.94
CA LYS A 99 -8.39 -2.92 4.54
C LYS A 99 -8.51 -2.74 3.02
N MET A 100 -7.57 -2.03 2.42
CA MET A 100 -7.58 -1.83 0.98
C MET A 100 -7.37 -3.15 0.24
N SER A 101 -6.44 -3.97 0.71
CA SER A 101 -6.22 -5.29 0.11
C SER A 101 -7.48 -6.14 0.18
N ASP A 102 -8.16 -6.15 1.33
CA ASP A 102 -9.41 -6.89 1.50
C ASP A 102 -10.50 -6.36 0.57
N ALA A 103 -10.42 -5.08 0.21
CA ALA A 103 -11.38 -4.45 -0.69
C ALA A 103 -11.04 -4.65 -2.17
N GLY A 104 -9.98 -5.39 -2.48
CA GLY A 104 -9.63 -5.74 -3.85
C GLY A 104 -8.52 -4.92 -4.49
N PHE A 105 -7.85 -4.06 -3.72
CA PHE A 105 -6.71 -3.30 -4.25
C PHE A 105 -5.51 -4.23 -4.36
N THR A 106 -4.79 -4.18 -5.47
CA THR A 106 -3.68 -5.08 -5.74
C THR A 106 -2.34 -4.37 -5.91
N ASN A 107 -2.33 -3.04 -5.89
CA ASN A 107 -1.12 -2.27 -6.17
C ASN A 107 -0.88 -1.29 -5.04
N LEU A 108 -0.46 -1.84 -3.90
CA LEU A 108 -0.35 -1.11 -2.64
C LEU A 108 1.09 -1.09 -2.15
N PHE A 109 1.54 0.07 -1.73
CA PHE A 109 2.88 0.27 -1.18
C PHE A 109 2.74 0.95 0.18
N ASN A 110 3.37 0.36 1.19
CA ASN A 110 3.20 0.78 2.58
C ASN A 110 4.53 1.22 3.16
N PHE A 111 4.62 2.45 3.63
CA PHE A 111 5.77 2.86 4.42
C PHE A 111 5.49 2.47 5.87
N ASN A 112 6.13 1.40 6.32
CA ASN A 112 5.90 0.85 7.65
C ASN A 112 7.08 1.04 8.62
N GLN A 113 8.09 1.81 8.22
CA GLN A 113 9.30 2.02 9.04
C GLN A 113 9.34 3.40 9.66
N GLY A 114 8.18 4.00 9.85
CA GLY A 114 8.03 5.32 10.41
C GLY A 114 6.84 5.98 9.76
N GLY A 115 6.88 7.29 9.65
CA GLY A 115 5.76 8.02 9.07
C GLY A 115 6.19 9.34 8.47
N PHE A 116 5.30 10.31 8.51
CA PHE A 116 5.50 11.61 7.88
C PHE A 116 6.83 12.26 8.26
N ALA A 117 7.17 12.25 9.55
CA ALA A 117 8.39 12.93 10.00
C ALA A 117 9.63 12.29 9.42
N GLU A 118 9.68 10.96 9.37
CA GLU A 118 10.82 10.23 8.83
C GLU A 118 10.94 10.44 7.32
N LEU A 119 9.81 10.46 6.61
CA LEU A 119 9.81 10.71 5.18
C LEU A 119 10.28 12.14 4.86
N ALA A 120 9.79 13.11 5.62
CA ALA A 120 10.21 14.51 5.44
C ALA A 120 11.71 14.65 5.71
N ALA A 121 12.21 14.01 6.78
CA ALA A 121 13.63 14.06 7.12
C ALA A 121 14.49 13.39 6.05
N ALA A 122 13.94 12.40 5.35
CA ALA A 122 14.65 11.70 4.28
C ALA A 122 14.58 12.43 2.93
N GLY A 123 13.88 13.56 2.87
CA GLY A 123 13.86 14.40 1.68
C GLY A 123 12.58 14.37 0.86
N ALA A 124 11.53 13.72 1.34
CA ALA A 124 10.26 13.73 0.61
C ALA A 124 9.70 15.14 0.55
N PRO A 125 9.17 15.57 -0.59
CA PRO A 125 8.54 16.89 -0.69
C PRO A 125 7.32 16.97 0.21
N THR A 126 7.15 18.10 0.87
CA THR A 126 6.04 18.31 1.81
C THR A 126 5.23 19.55 1.45
N ALA A 127 4.04 19.58 1.98
CA ALA A 127 3.12 20.70 1.78
C ALA A 127 2.46 21.12 3.09
#